data_939637b7c93954a634245d47bf525401
#
_entry.id   939637b7c93954a634245d47bf525401
#
_cell.length_a   1.000
_cell.length_b   1.000
_cell.length_c   1.000
_cell.angle_alpha   90.00
_cell.angle_beta   90.00
_cell.angle_gamma   90.00
#
_symmetry.space_group_name_H-M   'P 1'
#
loop_
_entity.id
_entity.type
_entity.pdbx_description
1 polymer ?
#
loop_
_entity_poly.entity_id
_entity_poly.type
_entity_poly.pdbx_seq_one_letter_code
_entity_poly.pdbx_strand_id
1 'polypeptide(L)'
;ACMVQKALAENFDAQYADFLALCERFSKDSAVQSRVTFSLSTNKALDPAAILSAYPVGTPIPDAAPYVSDLPAKCAYRIPSQISFASLGYDYRRAGKVYSGIARVMSNILSLSYLWNEVRVQGGAYGAGLNTSETGRMVTYSYRDPSPARTLGINRSMSKGLRDFVAGDERIDKYIISTVGE
;
A
#
# COMPACT_ATOMS: atom_id res chain seq x y z
N ALA A 1 16.80 -1.12 3.75
CA ALA A 1 16.63 -2.59 3.72
C ALA A 1 17.99 -3.30 3.66
N CYS A 2 18.86 -3.06 2.68
CA CYS A 2 20.17 -3.72 2.58
C CYS A 2 21.07 -3.53 3.81
N MET A 3 21.11 -2.35 4.40
CA MET A 3 21.92 -2.09 5.60
C MET A 3 21.40 -2.87 6.81
N VAL A 4 20.08 -2.93 6.98
CA VAL A 4 19.45 -3.71 8.06
C VAL A 4 19.70 -5.20 7.88
N GLN A 5 19.53 -5.73 6.67
CA GLN A 5 19.82 -7.13 6.37
C GLN A 5 21.29 -7.50 6.62
N LYS A 6 22.22 -6.62 6.26
CA LYS A 6 23.64 -6.83 6.50
C LYS A 6 23.97 -6.81 8.00
N ALA A 7 23.44 -5.83 8.74
CA ALA A 7 23.62 -5.75 10.18
C ALA A 7 23.05 -6.97 10.91
N LEU A 8 21.87 -7.45 10.49
CA LEU A 8 21.26 -8.68 11.02
C LEU A 8 22.13 -9.93 10.72
N ALA A 9 22.73 -10.01 9.54
CA ALA A 9 23.56 -11.15 9.17
C ALA A 9 24.90 -11.17 9.93
N GLU A 10 25.48 -9.99 10.21
CA GLU A 10 26.77 -9.85 10.88
C GLU A 10 26.71 -10.02 12.41
N ASN A 11 25.54 -9.80 13.02
CA ASN A 11 25.38 -9.86 14.48
C ASN A 11 24.00 -10.38 14.88
N PHE A 12 23.62 -11.53 14.33
CA PHE A 12 22.26 -12.06 14.43
C PHE A 12 21.80 -12.28 15.86
N ASP A 13 22.63 -12.91 16.72
CA ASP A 13 22.19 -13.29 18.08
C ASP A 13 21.88 -12.07 18.95
N ALA A 14 22.71 -11.01 18.89
CA ALA A 14 22.47 -9.78 19.61
C ALA A 14 21.24 -9.04 19.08
N GLN A 15 21.11 -8.93 17.75
CA GLN A 15 19.98 -8.29 17.11
C GLN A 15 18.67 -9.06 17.35
N TYR A 16 18.75 -10.40 17.45
CA TYR A 16 17.60 -11.23 17.76
C TYR A 16 17.10 -11.02 19.19
N ALA A 17 18.02 -10.93 20.16
CA ALA A 17 17.68 -10.63 21.55
C ALA A 17 17.00 -9.25 21.67
N ASP A 18 17.56 -8.23 21.04
CA ASP A 18 16.97 -6.88 20.98
C ASP A 18 15.60 -6.87 20.32
N PHE A 19 15.44 -7.65 19.26
CA PHE A 19 14.14 -7.79 18.58
C PHE A 19 13.09 -8.45 19.48
N LEU A 20 13.45 -9.52 20.21
CA LEU A 20 12.53 -10.16 21.15
C LEU A 20 12.14 -9.20 22.28
N ALA A 21 13.08 -8.46 22.86
CA ALA A 21 12.81 -7.47 23.89
C ALA A 21 11.87 -6.35 23.34
N LEU A 22 12.06 -5.93 22.10
CA LEU A 22 11.17 -4.97 21.42
C LEU A 22 9.78 -5.55 21.23
N CYS A 23 9.66 -6.82 20.80
CA CYS A 23 8.38 -7.51 20.62
C CYS A 23 7.61 -7.63 21.94
N GLU A 24 8.29 -8.00 23.03
CA GLU A 24 7.69 -8.07 24.37
C GLU A 24 7.17 -6.72 24.84
N ARG A 25 8.00 -5.68 24.71
CA ARG A 25 7.63 -4.31 25.04
C ARG A 25 6.44 -3.85 24.20
N PHE A 26 6.48 -4.07 22.89
CA PHE A 26 5.40 -3.70 21.99
C PHE A 26 4.09 -4.43 22.36
N SER A 27 4.15 -5.72 22.66
CA SER A 27 2.98 -6.50 23.07
C SER A 27 2.37 -5.95 24.37
N LYS A 28 3.19 -5.69 25.38
CA LYS A 28 2.73 -5.13 26.67
C LYS A 28 2.15 -3.72 26.49
N ASP A 29 2.82 -2.87 25.74
CA ASP A 29 2.44 -1.48 25.52
C ASP A 29 1.23 -1.32 24.61
N SER A 30 1.00 -2.27 23.70
CA SER A 30 -0.11 -2.21 22.74
C SER A 30 -1.39 -2.85 23.24
N ALA A 31 -1.29 -3.84 24.15
CA ALA A 31 -2.43 -4.57 24.70
C ALA A 31 -3.07 -3.82 25.88
N VAL A 32 -3.37 -2.54 25.72
CA VAL A 32 -4.00 -1.68 26.71
C VAL A 32 -5.26 -1.04 26.13
N GLN A 33 -6.26 -0.75 26.98
CA GLN A 33 -7.57 -0.24 26.55
C GLN A 33 -7.49 0.99 25.66
N SER A 34 -6.57 1.91 25.92
CA SER A 34 -6.39 3.14 25.13
C SER A 34 -5.87 2.94 23.71
N ARG A 35 -5.43 1.73 23.35
CA ARG A 35 -4.85 1.40 22.05
C ARG A 35 -5.57 0.30 21.28
N VAL A 36 -6.51 -0.36 21.94
CA VAL A 36 -7.29 -1.40 21.30
C VAL A 36 -8.44 -0.76 20.55
N THR A 37 -8.51 -1.02 19.26
CA THR A 37 -9.69 -0.74 18.44
C THR A 37 -10.22 -2.06 17.93
N PHE A 38 -11.50 -2.30 18.10
CA PHE A 38 -12.13 -3.46 17.49
C PHE A 38 -13.33 -3.03 16.67
N SER A 39 -13.54 -3.72 15.57
CA SER A 39 -14.71 -3.56 14.72
C SER A 39 -15.59 -4.80 14.85
N LEU A 40 -16.88 -4.59 15.01
CA LEU A 40 -17.84 -5.65 15.24
C LEU A 40 -19.01 -5.52 14.27
N SER A 41 -19.26 -6.59 13.53
CA SER A 41 -20.46 -6.75 12.72
C SER A 41 -21.29 -7.89 13.26
N THR A 42 -22.43 -7.59 13.89
CA THR A 42 -23.31 -8.58 14.49
C THR A 42 -24.75 -8.08 14.53
N ASN A 43 -25.68 -9.01 14.52
CA ASN A 43 -27.09 -8.76 14.78
C ASN A 43 -27.48 -8.89 16.26
N LYS A 44 -26.52 -9.13 17.14
CA LYS A 44 -26.72 -9.24 18.59
C LYS A 44 -26.25 -7.98 19.29
N ALA A 45 -26.96 -7.56 20.33
CA ALA A 45 -26.46 -6.53 21.23
C ALA A 45 -25.26 -7.10 22.01
N LEU A 46 -24.12 -6.42 21.92
CA LEU A 46 -22.92 -6.72 22.67
C LEU A 46 -22.52 -5.47 23.45
N ASP A 47 -21.96 -5.68 24.64
CA ASP A 47 -21.43 -4.60 25.45
C ASP A 47 -19.93 -4.39 25.12
N PRO A 48 -19.56 -3.30 24.43
CA PRO A 48 -18.17 -2.99 24.13
C PRO A 48 -17.30 -2.83 25.38
N ALA A 49 -17.88 -2.32 26.48
CA ALA A 49 -17.15 -2.12 27.71
C ALA A 49 -16.73 -3.45 28.37
N ALA A 50 -17.58 -4.48 28.29
CA ALA A 50 -17.24 -5.81 28.75
C ALA A 50 -16.05 -6.43 27.99
N ILE A 51 -15.97 -6.17 26.69
CA ILE A 51 -14.83 -6.64 25.87
C ILE A 51 -13.57 -5.87 26.21
N LEU A 52 -13.64 -4.54 26.32
CA LEU A 52 -12.50 -3.69 26.68
C LEU A 52 -11.98 -3.97 28.11
N SER A 53 -12.83 -4.39 29.03
CA SER A 53 -12.42 -4.72 30.41
C SER A 53 -11.42 -5.89 30.46
N ALA A 54 -11.32 -6.72 29.42
CA ALA A 54 -10.31 -7.78 29.33
C ALA A 54 -8.89 -7.25 29.13
N TYR A 55 -8.74 -5.99 28.79
CA TYR A 55 -7.44 -5.33 28.58
C TYR A 55 -7.11 -4.42 29.76
N PRO A 56 -5.84 -4.36 30.21
CA PRO A 56 -5.44 -3.46 31.26
C PRO A 56 -5.58 -1.99 30.82
N VAL A 57 -5.86 -1.14 31.81
CA VAL A 57 -5.81 0.31 31.59
C VAL A 57 -4.35 0.72 31.46
N GLY A 58 -3.98 1.30 30.31
CA GLY A 58 -2.62 1.76 30.04
C GLY A 58 -2.52 3.28 29.97
N THR A 59 -1.30 3.77 30.11
CA THR A 59 -1.00 5.17 29.88
C THR A 59 -1.09 5.48 28.39
N PRO A 60 -1.83 6.53 27.96
CA PRO A 60 -1.81 6.97 26.57
C PRO A 60 -0.38 7.28 26.14
N ILE A 61 0.04 6.74 25.01
CA ILE A 61 1.30 7.19 24.39
C ILE A 61 1.02 8.52 23.67
N PRO A 62 1.86 9.54 23.88
CA PRO A 62 1.79 10.76 23.09
C PRO A 62 1.89 10.43 21.61
N ASP A 63 1.21 11.19 20.76
CA ASP A 63 1.34 11.06 19.31
C ASP A 63 2.81 11.13 18.93
N ALA A 64 3.29 10.09 18.26
CA ALA A 64 4.64 10.08 17.76
C ALA A 64 4.80 11.19 16.69
N ALA A 65 5.94 11.87 16.70
CA ALA A 65 6.27 12.79 15.63
C ALA A 65 6.19 12.05 14.28
N PRO A 66 5.66 12.69 13.23
CA PRO A 66 5.58 12.06 11.92
C PRO A 66 6.94 11.55 11.49
N TYR A 67 7.01 10.27 11.11
CA TYR A 67 8.24 9.72 10.55
C TYR A 67 8.55 10.40 9.21
N VAL A 68 9.70 11.03 9.13
CA VAL A 68 10.23 11.58 7.88
C VAL A 68 11.23 10.58 7.33
N SER A 69 10.99 10.06 6.15
CA SER A 69 11.90 9.11 5.51
C SER A 69 13.15 9.82 4.99
N ASP A 70 14.31 9.31 5.33
CA ASP A 70 15.61 9.76 4.81
C ASP A 70 15.90 9.20 3.41
N LEU A 71 15.03 8.31 2.92
CA LEU A 71 15.21 7.71 1.61
C LEU A 71 14.97 8.75 0.51
N PRO A 72 15.81 8.74 -0.54
CA PRO A 72 15.60 9.63 -1.67
C PRO A 72 14.26 9.30 -2.36
N ALA A 73 13.59 10.35 -2.86
CA ALA A 73 12.31 10.22 -3.55
C ALA A 73 12.38 9.30 -4.79
N LYS A 74 13.58 9.10 -5.33
CA LYS A 74 13.86 8.17 -6.43
C LYS A 74 15.01 7.28 -6.00
N CYS A 75 14.75 6.00 -5.86
CA CYS A 75 15.78 5.03 -5.51
C CYS A 75 15.61 3.75 -6.34
N ALA A 76 16.71 3.05 -6.55
CA ALA A 76 16.74 1.73 -7.15
C ALA A 76 17.66 0.83 -6.33
N TYR A 77 17.20 -0.36 -6.08
CA TYR A 77 17.98 -1.39 -5.38
C TYR A 77 18.33 -2.50 -6.36
N ARG A 78 19.60 -2.84 -6.41
CA ARG A 78 20.05 -4.00 -7.18
C ARG A 78 19.89 -5.25 -6.32
N ILE A 79 19.18 -6.23 -6.86
CA ILE A 79 19.00 -7.54 -6.25
C ILE A 79 19.57 -8.62 -7.20
N PRO A 80 20.02 -9.77 -6.69
CA PRO A 80 20.51 -10.88 -7.51
C PRO A 80 19.33 -11.62 -8.17
N SER A 81 18.71 -10.98 -9.15
CA SER A 81 17.55 -11.49 -9.87
C SER A 81 17.55 -10.99 -11.31
N GLN A 82 16.99 -11.80 -12.22
CA GLN A 82 16.78 -11.43 -13.62
C GLN A 82 15.45 -10.70 -13.85
N ILE A 83 14.65 -10.55 -12.80
CA ILE A 83 13.36 -9.87 -12.85
C ILE A 83 13.42 -8.60 -12.00
N SER A 84 12.61 -7.62 -12.38
CA SER A 84 12.50 -6.34 -11.69
C SER A 84 11.11 -6.12 -11.12
N PHE A 85 11.06 -5.19 -10.19
CA PHE A 85 9.84 -4.65 -9.61
C PHE A 85 9.92 -3.13 -9.77
N ALA A 86 8.91 -2.51 -10.35
CA ALA A 86 8.87 -1.06 -10.48
C ALA A 86 7.64 -0.50 -9.75
N SER A 87 7.81 0.65 -9.12
CA SER A 87 6.72 1.33 -8.43
C SER A 87 6.87 2.84 -8.58
N LEU A 88 5.74 3.53 -8.70
CA LEU A 88 5.68 4.98 -8.74
C LEU A 88 4.56 5.45 -7.82
N GLY A 89 4.95 6.18 -6.77
CA GLY A 89 4.05 6.66 -5.73
C GLY A 89 3.74 8.15 -5.85
N TYR A 90 2.52 8.51 -5.52
CA TYR A 90 2.03 9.89 -5.42
C TYR A 90 1.20 10.07 -4.15
N ASP A 91 1.24 11.26 -3.59
CA ASP A 91 0.25 11.72 -2.62
C ASP A 91 -0.64 12.77 -3.31
N TYR A 92 -1.86 12.39 -3.69
CA TYR A 92 -2.78 13.27 -4.41
C TYR A 92 -3.32 14.41 -3.52
N ARG A 93 -3.22 14.31 -2.18
CA ARG A 93 -3.58 15.40 -1.26
C ARG A 93 -2.64 16.59 -1.42
N ARG A 94 -1.36 16.34 -1.77
CA ARG A 94 -0.41 17.43 -2.10
C ARG A 94 -0.83 18.24 -3.32
N ALA A 95 -1.69 17.66 -4.16
CA ALA A 95 -2.33 18.35 -5.29
C ALA A 95 -3.70 18.95 -4.91
N GLY A 96 -4.03 19.05 -3.62
CA GLY A 96 -5.30 19.59 -3.14
C GLY A 96 -6.51 18.69 -3.44
N LYS A 97 -6.30 17.41 -3.73
CA LYS A 97 -7.38 16.48 -4.04
C LYS A 97 -7.82 15.71 -2.81
N VAL A 98 -9.14 15.53 -2.69
CA VAL A 98 -9.78 14.75 -1.64
C VAL A 98 -10.14 13.37 -2.19
N TYR A 99 -10.09 12.35 -1.34
CA TYR A 99 -10.52 11.00 -1.71
C TYR A 99 -12.01 10.96 -2.06
N SER A 100 -12.31 10.19 -3.08
CA SER A 100 -13.68 9.80 -3.40
C SER A 100 -13.71 8.39 -3.99
N GLY A 101 -14.85 7.71 -3.95
CA GLY A 101 -15.01 6.38 -4.55
C GLY A 101 -14.65 6.32 -6.03
N ILE A 102 -14.73 7.45 -6.73
CA ILE A 102 -14.28 7.59 -8.13
C ILE A 102 -12.80 7.21 -8.28
N ALA A 103 -11.94 7.51 -7.28
CA ALA A 103 -10.52 7.15 -7.33
C ALA A 103 -10.32 5.63 -7.37
N ARG A 104 -11.16 4.85 -6.69
CA ARG A 104 -11.11 3.37 -6.75
C ARG A 104 -11.58 2.85 -8.11
N VAL A 105 -12.68 3.36 -8.63
CA VAL A 105 -13.17 2.99 -9.97
C VAL A 105 -12.11 3.32 -11.04
N MET A 106 -11.51 4.50 -10.97
CA MET A 106 -10.41 4.90 -11.86
C MET A 106 -9.21 3.96 -11.75
N SER A 107 -8.81 3.57 -10.53
CA SER A 107 -7.74 2.60 -10.31
C SER A 107 -8.05 1.25 -10.95
N ASN A 108 -9.28 0.79 -10.83
CA ASN A 108 -9.74 -0.45 -11.40
C ASN A 108 -9.73 -0.40 -12.95
N ILE A 109 -10.25 0.68 -13.54
CA ILE A 109 -10.19 0.92 -14.98
C ILE A 109 -8.74 0.88 -15.46
N LEU A 110 -7.86 1.69 -14.87
CA LEU A 110 -6.46 1.76 -15.30
C LEU A 110 -5.72 0.44 -15.11
N SER A 111 -5.97 -0.28 -14.03
CA SER A 111 -5.34 -1.58 -13.77
C SER A 111 -5.76 -2.63 -14.78
N LEU A 112 -7.06 -2.78 -15.04
CA LEU A 112 -7.62 -3.86 -15.84
C LEU A 112 -7.66 -3.58 -17.35
N SER A 113 -7.58 -2.31 -17.75
CA SER A 113 -7.52 -1.96 -19.18
C SER A 113 -6.11 -1.54 -19.59
N TYR A 114 -5.68 -0.35 -19.17
CA TYR A 114 -4.46 0.27 -19.66
C TYR A 114 -3.18 -0.43 -19.18
N LEU A 115 -2.99 -0.58 -17.86
CA LEU A 115 -1.78 -1.20 -17.32
C LEU A 115 -1.69 -2.69 -17.65
N TRP A 116 -2.83 -3.38 -17.62
CA TRP A 116 -2.86 -4.77 -18.04
C TRP A 116 -2.38 -4.94 -19.48
N ASN A 117 -2.89 -4.14 -20.40
CA ASN A 117 -2.49 -4.24 -21.81
C ASN A 117 -1.04 -3.81 -22.04
N GLU A 118 -0.67 -2.60 -21.58
CA GLU A 118 0.62 -2.01 -21.88
C GLU A 118 1.79 -2.65 -21.12
N VAL A 119 1.59 -2.98 -19.83
CA VAL A 119 2.68 -3.45 -18.99
C VAL A 119 2.75 -4.97 -18.96
N ARG A 120 1.60 -5.64 -18.87
CA ARG A 120 1.58 -7.11 -18.82
C ARG A 120 1.58 -7.73 -20.21
N VAL A 121 0.58 -7.45 -21.05
CA VAL A 121 0.42 -8.14 -22.33
C VAL A 121 1.53 -7.77 -23.30
N GLN A 122 1.77 -6.47 -23.51
CA GLN A 122 2.80 -5.99 -24.43
C GLN A 122 4.19 -5.90 -23.79
N GLY A 123 4.25 -5.59 -22.50
CA GLY A 123 5.49 -5.39 -21.75
C GLY A 123 6.10 -6.66 -21.16
N GLY A 124 5.33 -7.75 -21.07
CA GLY A 124 5.78 -9.03 -20.55
C GLY A 124 5.89 -9.13 -19.02
N ALA A 125 5.43 -8.13 -18.28
CA ALA A 125 5.37 -8.22 -16.82
C ALA A 125 4.35 -9.27 -16.39
N TYR A 126 4.61 -9.96 -15.28
CA TYR A 126 3.66 -10.94 -14.73
C TYR A 126 2.40 -10.28 -14.18
N GLY A 127 2.54 -9.09 -13.57
CA GLY A 127 1.42 -8.31 -13.08
C GLY A 127 1.74 -6.82 -13.05
N ALA A 128 0.70 -6.01 -13.15
CA ALA A 128 0.77 -4.55 -13.01
C ALA A 128 -0.56 -4.01 -12.51
N GLY A 129 -0.54 -2.90 -11.81
CA GLY A 129 -1.75 -2.25 -11.34
C GLY A 129 -1.53 -0.90 -10.71
N LEU A 130 -2.64 -0.29 -10.31
CA LEU A 130 -2.73 0.97 -9.60
C LEU A 130 -3.57 0.79 -8.34
N ASN A 131 -3.03 1.18 -7.21
CA ASN A 131 -3.74 1.22 -5.94
C ASN A 131 -3.94 2.67 -5.48
N THR A 132 -5.12 2.97 -4.98
CA THR A 132 -5.44 4.24 -4.33
C THR A 132 -5.93 4.00 -2.91
N SER A 133 -5.63 4.91 -1.98
CA SER A 133 -6.10 4.83 -0.60
C SER A 133 -6.70 6.15 -0.13
N GLU A 134 -7.57 6.06 0.86
CA GLU A 134 -8.19 7.22 1.53
C GLU A 134 -7.16 8.15 2.17
N THR A 135 -6.00 7.62 2.52
CA THR A 135 -4.89 8.37 3.11
C THR A 135 -4.11 9.23 2.11
N GLY A 136 -4.57 9.33 0.86
CA GLY A 136 -3.95 10.16 -0.18
C GLY A 136 -2.96 9.44 -1.07
N ARG A 137 -2.62 8.20 -0.75
CA ARG A 137 -1.61 7.45 -1.48
C ARG A 137 -2.18 6.87 -2.78
N MET A 138 -1.48 7.11 -3.88
CA MET A 138 -1.70 6.47 -5.17
C MET A 138 -0.38 5.81 -5.59
N VAL A 139 -0.40 4.51 -5.86
CA VAL A 139 0.81 3.73 -6.16
C VAL A 139 0.57 2.83 -7.35
N THR A 140 1.36 3.01 -8.41
CA THR A 140 1.49 2.02 -9.47
C THR A 140 2.53 0.99 -9.11
N TYR A 141 2.36 -0.22 -9.60
CA TYR A 141 3.35 -1.27 -9.42
C TYR A 141 3.43 -2.15 -10.67
N SER A 142 4.61 -2.71 -10.90
CA SER A 142 4.80 -3.87 -11.76
C SER A 142 5.59 -4.95 -11.04
N TYR A 143 5.35 -6.18 -11.43
CA TYR A 143 5.83 -7.37 -10.76
C TYR A 143 6.38 -8.36 -11.78
N ARG A 144 7.60 -8.87 -11.54
CA ARG A 144 8.37 -9.67 -12.49
C ARG A 144 8.43 -9.00 -13.87
N ASP A 145 8.88 -7.78 -13.87
CA ASP A 145 8.89 -6.89 -15.03
C ASP A 145 10.25 -7.00 -15.76
N PRO A 146 10.28 -7.42 -17.02
CA PRO A 146 11.52 -7.47 -17.80
C PRO A 146 11.98 -6.09 -18.29
N SER A 147 11.08 -5.07 -18.26
CA SER A 147 11.34 -3.75 -18.85
C SER A 147 10.88 -2.61 -17.93
N PRO A 148 11.42 -2.48 -16.70
CA PRO A 148 10.93 -1.51 -15.70
C PRO A 148 11.03 -0.05 -16.16
N ALA A 149 12.01 0.30 -16.99
CA ALA A 149 12.13 1.66 -17.53
C ALA A 149 10.96 2.02 -18.46
N ARG A 150 10.54 1.08 -19.33
CA ARG A 150 9.34 1.22 -20.17
C ARG A 150 8.09 1.36 -19.31
N THR A 151 7.95 0.50 -18.31
CA THR A 151 6.81 0.52 -17.37
C THR A 151 6.70 1.85 -16.64
N LEU A 152 7.79 2.42 -16.16
CA LEU A 152 7.78 3.74 -15.53
C LEU A 152 7.33 4.84 -16.50
N GLY A 153 7.66 4.73 -17.78
CA GLY A 153 7.15 5.61 -18.85
C GLY A 153 5.63 5.48 -19.02
N ILE A 154 5.14 4.26 -19.10
CA ILE A 154 3.69 3.95 -19.19
C ILE A 154 2.95 4.50 -17.96
N ASN A 155 3.48 4.29 -16.76
CA ASN A 155 2.90 4.80 -15.52
C ASN A 155 2.76 6.33 -15.51
N ARG A 156 3.71 7.06 -16.09
CA ARG A 156 3.61 8.52 -16.25
C ARG A 156 2.56 8.96 -17.27
N SER A 157 2.19 8.08 -18.18
CA SER A 157 1.22 8.33 -19.26
C SER A 157 -0.21 7.87 -18.92
N MET A 158 -0.47 7.40 -17.70
CA MET A 158 -1.80 6.88 -17.29
C MET A 158 -2.95 7.87 -17.51
N SER A 159 -2.69 9.17 -17.35
CA SER A 159 -3.72 10.20 -17.61
C SER A 159 -4.18 10.22 -19.06
N LYS A 160 -3.28 9.88 -20.00
CA LYS A 160 -3.66 9.69 -21.40
C LYS A 160 -4.49 8.42 -21.56
N GLY A 161 -4.04 7.30 -20.98
CA GLY A 161 -4.79 6.05 -21.03
C GLY A 161 -6.22 6.16 -20.48
N LEU A 162 -6.40 6.93 -19.41
CA LEU A 162 -7.74 7.19 -18.87
C LEU A 162 -8.60 8.06 -19.82
N ARG A 163 -8.02 9.08 -20.44
CA ARG A 163 -8.75 9.89 -21.43
C ARG A 163 -9.15 9.08 -22.66
N ASP A 164 -8.24 8.24 -23.15
CA ASP A 164 -8.51 7.37 -24.30
C ASP A 164 -9.63 6.36 -23.97
N PHE A 165 -9.63 5.80 -22.76
CA PHE A 165 -10.70 4.93 -22.27
C PHE A 165 -12.05 5.65 -22.25
N VAL A 166 -12.12 6.87 -21.70
CA VAL A 166 -13.36 7.66 -21.62
C VAL A 166 -13.88 8.05 -23.01
N ALA A 167 -12.96 8.31 -23.96
CA ALA A 167 -13.33 8.64 -25.34
C ALA A 167 -13.77 7.41 -26.16
N GLY A 168 -13.46 6.19 -25.71
CA GLY A 168 -13.68 4.95 -26.42
C GLY A 168 -15.05 4.31 -26.26
N ASP A 169 -16.02 4.97 -25.66
CA ASP A 169 -17.41 4.46 -25.44
C ASP A 169 -17.46 3.09 -24.71
N GLU A 170 -16.44 2.76 -23.94
CA GLU A 170 -16.42 1.54 -23.12
C GLU A 170 -17.37 1.68 -21.92
N ARG A 171 -18.13 0.60 -21.64
CA ARG A 171 -19.05 0.58 -20.49
C ARG A 171 -18.27 0.60 -19.17
N ILE A 172 -18.50 1.65 -18.39
CA ILE A 172 -17.90 1.83 -17.07
C ILE A 172 -18.55 0.95 -15.98
N ASP A 173 -19.77 0.50 -16.21
CA ASP A 173 -20.59 -0.25 -15.23
C ASP A 173 -19.86 -1.46 -14.66
N LYS A 174 -19.16 -2.23 -15.52
CA LYS A 174 -18.40 -3.41 -15.10
C LYS A 174 -17.32 -3.10 -14.06
N TYR A 175 -16.69 -1.91 -14.18
CA TYR A 175 -15.64 -1.47 -13.24
C TYR A 175 -16.25 -0.94 -11.94
N ILE A 176 -17.41 -0.29 -12.00
CA ILE A 176 -18.17 0.14 -10.82
C ILE A 176 -18.59 -1.09 -10.02
N ILE A 177 -19.22 -2.08 -10.67
CA ILE A 177 -19.68 -3.31 -10.03
C ILE A 177 -18.50 -4.05 -9.40
N SER A 178 -17.38 -4.22 -10.12
CA SER A 178 -16.18 -4.85 -9.59
C SER A 178 -15.65 -4.10 -8.36
N THR A 179 -15.60 -2.76 -8.41
CA THR A 179 -15.10 -1.94 -7.30
C THR A 179 -15.99 -2.00 -6.06
N VAL A 180 -17.29 -2.16 -6.22
CA VAL A 180 -18.24 -2.28 -5.09
C VAL A 180 -18.19 -3.68 -4.48
N GLY A 181 -17.82 -4.68 -5.27
CA GLY A 181 -17.72 -6.08 -4.82
C GLY A 181 -16.41 -6.44 -4.09
N GLU A 182 -15.42 -5.55 -4.09
CA GLU A 182 -14.15 -5.68 -3.36
C GLU A 182 -14.29 -5.23 -1.89
#